data_5039f53df552171137fe5c63c69b58fe
#
_entry.id   5039f53df552171137fe5c63c69b58fe
#
_cell.length_a   1.000
_cell.length_b   1.000
_cell.length_c   1.000
_cell.angle_alpha   90.00
_cell.angle_beta   90.00
_cell.angle_gamma   90.00
#
_symmetry.space_group_name_H-M   'P 1'
#
loop_
_entity.id
_entity.type
_entity.pdbx_description
1 polymer ?
#
loop_
_entity_poly.entity_id
_entity_poly.type
_entity_poly.pdbx_seq_one_letter_code
_entity_poly.pdbx_strand_id
1 'polypeptide(L)'
;MAKIKYEPKGLSVEEANSRYSEGKYNQKRESNLKTNWQIISENVFTYFNMILALLAILLLIIKSYENLWFMVIALINTGIGIYQEFRARKTIQNLSLITENKVMVVREGLFIEIGVDEIVIDDLISYTSGKQIVTDGVIEYGSLNLNESNITGESRSVVKDSGDSLYSGSFVISGEAFVKVTAVGKDNYIDSLQSQAKTLSKPRSVIVTTLRSILKVIGIIIIPLGLMTFFNVYQESTHDYLPDFIADYPMFELAVRKMAGSMVAMVPSGLVLLTTMTFAVSVIKLAKQKTLVQELY
;
A
#
# COMPACT_ATOMS: atom_id res chain seq x y z
N MET A 1 23.12 33.38 -37.76
CA MET A 1 22.44 32.06 -37.80
C MET A 1 20.97 32.29 -37.67
N ALA A 2 20.19 32.04 -38.73
CA ALA A 2 18.73 32.20 -38.71
C ALA A 2 18.14 31.19 -37.73
N LYS A 3 17.54 31.67 -36.63
CA LYS A 3 16.69 30.83 -35.80
C LYS A 3 15.49 30.43 -36.69
N ILE A 4 15.48 29.20 -37.18
CA ILE A 4 14.28 28.61 -37.75
C ILE A 4 13.27 28.60 -36.60
N LYS A 5 12.26 29.46 -36.74
CA LYS A 5 11.23 29.63 -35.70
C LYS A 5 10.28 28.43 -35.83
N TYR A 6 10.58 27.34 -35.08
CA TYR A 6 9.65 26.24 -34.97
C TYR A 6 8.42 26.75 -34.19
N GLU A 7 7.26 26.65 -34.80
CA GLU A 7 5.98 27.00 -34.19
C GLU A 7 5.24 25.69 -33.87
N PRO A 8 5.36 25.16 -32.63
CA PRO A 8 4.69 23.94 -32.26
C PRO A 8 3.18 24.16 -32.27
N LYS A 9 2.45 23.35 -33.02
CA LYS A 9 0.98 23.46 -33.10
C LYS A 9 0.28 22.55 -32.06
N GLY A 10 0.78 21.34 -31.89
CA GLY A 10 0.19 20.35 -30.99
C GLY A 10 -1.22 19.88 -31.40
N LEU A 11 -1.87 19.13 -30.57
CA LEU A 11 -3.25 18.67 -30.74
C LEU A 11 -4.26 19.80 -30.53
N SER A 12 -5.44 19.70 -31.13
CA SER A 12 -6.59 20.52 -30.72
C SER A 12 -7.19 19.99 -29.40
N VAL A 13 -7.93 20.85 -28.71
CA VAL A 13 -8.62 20.45 -27.46
C VAL A 13 -9.63 19.32 -27.74
N GLU A 14 -10.30 19.36 -28.89
CA GLU A 14 -11.26 18.30 -29.27
C GLU A 14 -10.57 16.97 -29.54
N GLU A 15 -9.45 16.96 -30.25
CA GLU A 15 -8.65 15.75 -30.47
C GLU A 15 -8.10 15.15 -29.16
N ALA A 16 -7.59 16.00 -28.25
CA ALA A 16 -7.13 15.55 -26.95
C ALA A 16 -8.26 14.91 -26.12
N ASN A 17 -9.45 15.52 -26.11
CA ASN A 17 -10.62 14.97 -25.43
C ASN A 17 -11.10 13.65 -26.05
N SER A 18 -11.07 13.54 -27.39
CA SER A 18 -11.40 12.29 -28.08
C SER A 18 -10.46 11.16 -27.66
N ARG A 19 -9.13 11.39 -27.67
CA ARG A 19 -8.15 10.40 -27.23
C ARG A 19 -8.31 10.03 -25.76
N TYR A 20 -8.63 11.00 -24.92
CA TYR A 20 -8.90 10.76 -23.50
C TYR A 20 -10.13 9.86 -23.31
N SER A 21 -11.22 10.10 -24.04
CA SER A 21 -12.44 9.28 -23.99
C SER A 21 -12.25 7.86 -24.56
N GLU A 22 -11.33 7.71 -25.51
CA GLU A 22 -10.92 6.41 -26.06
C GLU A 22 -10.02 5.60 -25.10
N GLY A 23 -9.66 6.16 -23.93
CA GLY A 23 -8.75 5.50 -22.99
C GLY A 23 -7.26 5.60 -23.35
N LYS A 24 -6.90 6.41 -24.37
CA LYS A 24 -5.54 6.65 -24.85
C LYS A 24 -4.85 7.78 -24.08
N TYR A 25 -4.90 7.70 -22.75
CA TYR A 25 -4.28 8.67 -21.86
C TYR A 25 -3.33 7.98 -20.87
N ASN A 26 -2.44 8.75 -20.29
CA ASN A 26 -1.43 8.25 -19.37
C ASN A 26 -2.07 7.96 -17.98
N GLN A 27 -2.74 6.81 -17.89
CA GLN A 27 -3.43 6.41 -16.68
C GLN A 27 -2.49 6.46 -15.47
N LYS A 28 -2.95 7.11 -14.43
CA LYS A 28 -2.25 7.11 -13.13
C LYS A 28 -2.02 5.65 -12.69
N ARG A 29 -0.78 5.33 -12.33
CA ARG A 29 -0.49 4.02 -11.75
C ARG A 29 -1.42 3.80 -10.57
N GLU A 30 -2.13 2.68 -10.56
CA GLU A 30 -2.92 2.29 -9.39
C GLU A 30 -1.98 2.33 -8.18
N SER A 31 -2.27 3.22 -7.25
CA SER A 31 -1.55 3.24 -5.99
C SER A 31 -1.73 1.85 -5.34
N ASN A 32 -0.64 1.19 -4.96
CA ASN A 32 -0.67 -0.09 -4.23
C ASN A 32 -1.32 0.06 -2.84
N LEU A 33 -2.18 1.06 -2.66
CA LEU A 33 -2.88 1.32 -1.42
C LEU A 33 -4.03 0.35 -1.26
N LYS A 34 -4.12 -0.27 -0.09
CA LYS A 34 -5.20 -1.19 0.26
C LYS A 34 -6.56 -0.53 0.09
N THR A 35 -7.54 -1.26 -0.40
CA THR A 35 -8.94 -0.80 -0.47
C THR A 35 -9.55 -0.72 0.93
N ASN A 36 -10.67 0.00 1.07
CA ASN A 36 -11.38 0.09 2.36
C ASN A 36 -11.76 -1.30 2.89
N TRP A 37 -12.24 -2.18 2.00
CA TRP A 37 -12.62 -3.53 2.36
C TRP A 37 -11.43 -4.40 2.80
N GLN A 38 -10.29 -4.25 2.13
CA GLN A 38 -9.06 -4.94 2.54
C GLN A 38 -8.61 -4.53 3.94
N ILE A 39 -8.62 -3.21 4.24
CA ILE A 39 -8.28 -2.71 5.57
C ILE A 39 -9.22 -3.31 6.63
N ILE A 40 -10.52 -3.29 6.40
CA ILE A 40 -11.51 -3.83 7.35
C ILE A 40 -11.31 -5.34 7.51
N SER A 41 -11.26 -6.08 6.40
CA SER A 41 -11.17 -7.54 6.45
C SER A 41 -9.88 -8.04 7.11
N GLU A 42 -8.75 -7.41 6.83
CA GLU A 42 -7.46 -7.79 7.42
C GLU A 42 -7.37 -7.50 8.92
N ASN A 43 -8.09 -6.50 9.42
CA ASN A 43 -8.15 -6.18 10.84
C ASN A 43 -9.21 -7.02 11.59
N VAL A 44 -10.34 -7.35 10.94
CA VAL A 44 -11.41 -8.15 11.54
C VAL A 44 -11.05 -9.63 11.55
N PHE A 45 -10.65 -10.19 10.40
CA PHE A 45 -10.37 -11.62 10.25
C PHE A 45 -8.92 -11.98 10.56
N THR A 46 -8.41 -11.49 11.70
CA THR A 46 -7.11 -11.93 12.21
C THR A 46 -7.25 -13.32 12.87
N TYR A 47 -6.15 -14.07 12.88
CA TYR A 47 -6.11 -15.37 13.54
C TYR A 47 -6.57 -15.30 15.00
N PHE A 48 -6.13 -14.29 15.74
CA PHE A 48 -6.51 -14.11 17.15
C PHE A 48 -7.99 -13.73 17.31
N ASN A 49 -8.51 -12.84 16.47
CA ASN A 49 -9.93 -12.48 16.50
C ASN A 49 -10.83 -13.71 16.21
N MET A 50 -10.37 -14.61 15.32
CA MET A 50 -11.10 -15.86 15.08
C MET A 50 -11.11 -16.78 16.30
N ILE A 51 -9.99 -16.90 17.02
CA ILE A 51 -9.94 -17.65 18.29
C ILE A 51 -10.87 -17.00 19.33
N LEU A 52 -10.78 -15.67 19.49
CA LEU A 52 -11.64 -14.95 20.43
C LEU A 52 -13.13 -15.09 20.08
N ALA A 53 -13.47 -15.04 18.80
CA ALA A 53 -14.85 -15.26 18.34
C ALA A 53 -15.34 -16.68 18.64
N LEU A 54 -14.49 -17.70 18.43
CA LEU A 54 -14.81 -19.08 18.77
C LEU A 54 -15.04 -19.24 20.28
N LEU A 55 -14.17 -18.65 21.11
CA LEU A 55 -14.32 -18.67 22.57
C LEU A 55 -15.60 -17.95 23.01
N ALA A 56 -15.93 -16.82 22.39
CA ALA A 56 -17.17 -16.10 22.67
C ALA A 56 -18.40 -16.97 22.34
N ILE A 57 -18.39 -17.66 21.21
CA ILE A 57 -19.47 -18.60 20.84
C ILE A 57 -19.61 -19.71 21.90
N LEU A 58 -18.52 -20.31 22.34
CA LEU A 58 -18.53 -21.33 23.37
C LEU A 58 -19.11 -20.80 24.70
N LEU A 59 -18.70 -19.58 25.11
CA LEU A 59 -19.22 -18.94 26.33
C LEU A 59 -20.71 -18.58 26.20
N LEU A 60 -21.17 -18.20 25.01
CA LEU A 60 -22.60 -17.98 24.74
C LEU A 60 -23.43 -19.28 24.85
N ILE A 61 -22.89 -20.39 24.35
CA ILE A 61 -23.57 -21.70 24.42
C ILE A 61 -23.79 -22.12 25.88
N ILE A 62 -22.79 -21.91 26.74
CA ILE A 62 -22.89 -22.19 28.18
C ILE A 62 -23.53 -21.04 28.98
N LYS A 63 -24.10 -20.03 28.33
CA LYS A 63 -24.78 -18.85 28.90
C LYS A 63 -23.92 -18.05 29.91
N SER A 64 -22.60 -18.06 29.73
CA SER A 64 -21.62 -17.38 30.58
C SER A 64 -21.36 -15.95 30.10
N TYR A 65 -22.35 -15.08 30.21
CA TYR A 65 -22.32 -13.72 29.64
C TYR A 65 -21.32 -12.79 30.34
N GLU A 66 -21.09 -12.99 31.64
CA GLU A 66 -20.14 -12.21 32.43
C GLU A 66 -18.68 -12.37 31.96
N ASN A 67 -18.37 -13.48 31.29
CA ASN A 67 -17.03 -13.73 30.77
C ASN A 67 -16.79 -13.19 29.35
N LEU A 68 -17.75 -12.47 28.76
CA LEU A 68 -17.66 -11.90 27.41
C LEU A 68 -16.99 -10.51 27.34
N TRP A 69 -16.58 -9.93 28.47
CA TRP A 69 -15.96 -8.60 28.50
C TRP A 69 -14.72 -8.45 27.61
N PHE A 70 -13.98 -9.55 27.39
CA PHE A 70 -12.85 -9.52 26.46
C PHE A 70 -13.27 -9.20 25.02
N MET A 71 -14.50 -9.52 24.61
CA MET A 71 -15.00 -9.15 23.28
C MET A 71 -15.11 -7.64 23.08
N VAL A 72 -15.50 -6.92 24.15
CA VAL A 72 -15.55 -5.45 24.12
C VAL A 72 -14.15 -4.90 23.84
N ILE A 73 -13.15 -5.42 24.55
CA ILE A 73 -11.74 -5.03 24.38
C ILE A 73 -11.26 -5.39 22.96
N ALA A 74 -11.58 -6.59 22.48
CA ALA A 74 -11.22 -7.04 21.14
C ALA A 74 -11.84 -6.15 20.03
N LEU A 75 -13.11 -5.78 20.17
CA LEU A 75 -13.81 -4.87 19.25
C LEU A 75 -13.20 -3.48 19.26
N ILE A 76 -12.90 -2.92 20.44
CA ILE A 76 -12.23 -1.63 20.57
C ILE A 76 -10.86 -1.67 19.90
N ASN A 77 -10.05 -2.69 20.17
CA ASN A 77 -8.72 -2.84 19.56
C ASN A 77 -8.79 -2.96 18.04
N THR A 78 -9.75 -3.75 17.52
CA THR A 78 -9.99 -3.86 16.08
C THR A 78 -10.40 -2.52 15.47
N GLY A 79 -11.31 -1.78 16.13
CA GLY A 79 -11.72 -0.45 15.70
C GLY A 79 -10.57 0.56 15.68
N ILE A 80 -9.72 0.55 16.69
CA ILE A 80 -8.50 1.37 16.76
C ILE A 80 -7.55 1.01 15.60
N GLY A 81 -7.33 -0.29 15.34
CA GLY A 81 -6.49 -0.78 14.24
C GLY A 81 -6.99 -0.27 12.89
N ILE A 82 -8.28 -0.43 12.60
CA ILE A 82 -8.93 0.06 11.39
C ILE A 82 -8.76 1.58 11.25
N TYR A 83 -9.05 2.34 12.30
CA TYR A 83 -8.91 3.80 12.29
C TYR A 83 -7.47 4.24 11.99
N GLN A 84 -6.49 3.61 12.62
CA GLN A 84 -5.07 3.92 12.41
C GLN A 84 -4.63 3.63 10.98
N GLU A 85 -5.05 2.51 10.40
CA GLU A 85 -4.69 2.13 9.03
C GLU A 85 -5.34 3.07 8.01
N PHE A 86 -6.59 3.49 8.22
CA PHE A 86 -7.23 4.54 7.41
C PHE A 86 -6.48 5.87 7.50
N ARG A 87 -6.07 6.28 8.70
CA ARG A 87 -5.31 7.51 8.91
C ARG A 87 -3.95 7.45 8.22
N ALA A 88 -3.23 6.34 8.35
CA ALA A 88 -1.94 6.12 7.68
C ALA A 88 -2.09 6.21 6.15
N ARG A 89 -3.07 5.50 5.57
CA ARG A 89 -3.38 5.55 4.15
C ARG A 89 -3.69 6.97 3.67
N LYS A 90 -4.53 7.72 4.39
CA LYS A 90 -4.86 9.11 4.04
C LYS A 90 -3.62 10.01 4.05
N THR A 91 -2.72 9.82 5.02
CA THR A 91 -1.47 10.59 5.08
C THR A 91 -0.60 10.32 3.85
N ILE A 92 -0.47 9.06 3.42
CA ILE A 92 0.31 8.69 2.22
C ILE A 92 -0.33 9.27 0.96
N GLN A 93 -1.65 9.20 0.83
CA GLN A 93 -2.37 9.82 -0.30
C GLN A 93 -2.10 11.32 -0.39
N ASN A 94 -2.19 12.04 0.73
CA ASN A 94 -1.93 13.48 0.75
C ASN A 94 -0.48 13.83 0.36
N LEU A 95 0.48 12.96 0.70
CA LEU A 95 1.88 13.15 0.32
C LEU A 95 2.12 12.90 -1.17
N SER A 96 1.45 11.93 -1.77
CA SER A 96 1.53 11.66 -3.21
C SER A 96 0.95 12.80 -4.05
N LEU A 97 -0.08 13.49 -3.56
CA LEU A 97 -0.66 14.66 -4.22
C LEU A 97 0.27 15.87 -4.25
N ILE A 98 1.15 16.03 -3.26
CA ILE A 98 2.14 17.13 -3.21
C ILE A 98 3.24 16.94 -4.26
N THR A 99 3.42 15.73 -4.77
CA THR A 99 4.45 15.37 -5.76
C THR A 99 3.84 15.16 -7.15
N GLU A 100 2.65 15.69 -7.43
CA GLU A 100 2.08 15.63 -8.78
C GLU A 100 3.00 16.38 -9.73
N ASN A 101 3.75 15.63 -10.53
CA ASN A 101 4.58 16.19 -11.59
C ASN A 101 3.64 16.73 -12.66
N LYS A 102 3.70 18.04 -12.86
CA LYS A 102 3.03 18.71 -13.96
C LYS A 102 3.98 18.79 -15.15
N VAL A 103 3.42 18.70 -16.34
CA VAL A 103 4.16 18.82 -17.59
C VAL A 103 3.59 19.94 -18.45
N MET A 104 4.46 20.55 -19.24
CA MET A 104 4.08 21.59 -20.20
C MET A 104 3.78 20.91 -21.53
N VAL A 105 2.54 20.95 -21.96
CA VAL A 105 2.13 20.49 -23.31
C VAL A 105 1.80 21.65 -24.19
N VAL A 106 1.92 21.42 -25.49
CA VAL A 106 1.46 22.39 -26.50
C VAL A 106 0.19 21.85 -27.14
N ARG A 107 -0.91 22.60 -27.00
CA ARG A 107 -2.18 22.32 -27.68
C ARG A 107 -2.66 23.60 -28.36
N GLU A 108 -3.04 23.52 -29.62
CA GLU A 108 -3.45 24.68 -30.46
C GLU A 108 -2.42 25.82 -30.46
N GLY A 109 -1.13 25.50 -30.38
CA GLY A 109 -0.04 26.48 -30.31
C GLY A 109 0.12 27.18 -28.95
N LEU A 110 -0.68 26.78 -27.92
CA LEU A 110 -0.61 27.35 -26.58
C LEU A 110 0.13 26.37 -25.64
N PHE A 111 0.97 26.91 -24.77
CA PHE A 111 1.64 26.17 -23.72
C PHE A 111 0.70 26.03 -22.52
N ILE A 112 0.32 24.82 -22.20
CA ILE A 112 -0.63 24.50 -21.11
C ILE A 112 0.06 23.55 -20.14
N GLU A 113 -0.02 23.85 -18.84
CA GLU A 113 0.47 22.97 -17.79
C GLU A 113 -0.63 22.01 -17.38
N ILE A 114 -0.42 20.69 -17.58
CA ILE A 114 -1.38 19.63 -17.25
C ILE A 114 -0.77 18.60 -16.28
N GLY A 115 -1.61 17.82 -15.63
CA GLY A 115 -1.21 16.65 -14.85
C GLY A 115 -0.63 15.56 -15.75
N VAL A 116 0.30 14.77 -15.23
CA VAL A 116 0.88 13.63 -15.97
C VAL A 116 -0.18 12.61 -16.40
N ASP A 117 -1.26 12.49 -15.65
CA ASP A 117 -2.40 11.61 -15.93
C ASP A 117 -3.40 12.15 -16.97
N GLU A 118 -3.23 13.42 -17.40
CA GLU A 118 -4.02 14.05 -18.45
C GLU A 118 -3.35 14.02 -19.82
N ILE A 119 -2.11 13.49 -19.91
CA ILE A 119 -1.38 13.34 -21.16
C ILE A 119 -2.06 12.29 -22.02
N VAL A 120 -2.23 12.58 -23.30
CA VAL A 120 -2.78 11.64 -24.30
C VAL A 120 -1.74 11.29 -25.38
N ILE A 121 -1.98 10.22 -26.11
CA ILE A 121 -1.15 9.86 -27.27
C ILE A 121 -1.17 11.03 -28.28
N ASP A 122 -0.03 11.27 -28.94
CA ASP A 122 0.26 12.35 -29.85
C ASP A 122 0.30 13.77 -29.22
N ASP A 123 0.16 13.92 -27.90
CA ASP A 123 0.44 15.21 -27.25
C ASP A 123 1.88 15.64 -27.52
N LEU A 124 2.09 16.94 -27.65
CA LEU A 124 3.40 17.54 -27.83
C LEU A 124 3.88 18.12 -26.49
N ILE A 125 4.85 17.48 -25.85
CA ILE A 125 5.38 17.91 -24.56
C ILE A 125 6.65 18.73 -24.75
N SER A 126 6.77 19.86 -24.05
CA SER A 126 7.97 20.66 -23.96
C SER A 126 8.83 20.22 -22.78
N TYR A 127 9.99 19.67 -23.07
CA TYR A 127 10.97 19.28 -22.06
C TYR A 127 12.14 20.25 -22.00
N THR A 128 12.54 20.60 -20.79
CA THR A 128 13.69 21.47 -20.49
C THR A 128 14.57 20.82 -19.43
N SER A 129 15.76 21.36 -19.21
CA SER A 129 16.73 20.87 -18.19
C SER A 129 16.09 20.66 -16.82
N GLY A 130 16.43 19.55 -16.16
CA GLY A 130 15.95 19.17 -14.82
C GLY A 130 14.58 18.50 -14.78
N LYS A 131 13.93 18.31 -15.93
CA LYS A 131 12.64 17.59 -16.01
C LYS A 131 12.85 16.09 -16.22
N GLN A 132 11.93 15.29 -15.68
CA GLN A 132 11.88 13.85 -15.95
C GLN A 132 10.98 13.59 -17.16
N ILE A 133 11.39 12.68 -18.04
CA ILE A 133 10.57 12.16 -19.12
C ILE A 133 9.48 11.26 -18.51
N VAL A 134 8.23 11.62 -18.70
CA VAL A 134 7.08 10.96 -18.03
C VAL A 134 6.34 9.96 -18.92
N THR A 135 6.50 10.06 -20.25
CA THR A 135 5.92 9.16 -21.26
C THR A 135 6.96 8.85 -22.31
N ASP A 136 6.80 7.73 -23.01
CA ASP A 136 7.63 7.47 -24.17
C ASP A 136 7.22 8.39 -25.33
N GLY A 137 8.20 8.80 -26.12
CA GLY A 137 7.96 9.73 -27.23
C GLY A 137 9.10 9.78 -28.21
N VAL A 138 8.93 10.61 -29.23
CA VAL A 138 9.95 10.91 -30.26
C VAL A 138 10.20 12.43 -30.27
N ILE A 139 11.46 12.84 -30.33
CA ILE A 139 11.80 14.25 -30.44
C ILE A 139 11.35 14.76 -31.81
N GLU A 140 10.45 15.70 -31.84
CA GLU A 140 10.00 16.34 -33.06
C GLU A 140 10.90 17.51 -33.43
N TYR A 141 11.34 18.28 -32.45
CA TYR A 141 12.26 19.41 -32.63
C TYR A 141 13.11 19.62 -31.37
N GLY A 142 14.39 19.95 -31.57
CA GLY A 142 15.33 20.25 -30.49
C GLY A 142 16.31 19.12 -30.25
N SER A 143 17.04 19.22 -29.13
CA SER A 143 18.01 18.23 -28.70
C SER A 143 18.07 18.17 -27.16
N LEU A 144 18.18 16.98 -26.64
CA LEU A 144 18.24 16.70 -25.18
C LEU A 144 19.47 15.86 -24.85
N ASN A 145 20.15 16.23 -23.79
CA ASN A 145 21.15 15.38 -23.16
C ASN A 145 20.50 14.70 -21.94
N LEU A 146 20.38 13.39 -21.99
CA LEU A 146 19.60 12.58 -21.06
C LEU A 146 20.47 11.70 -20.17
N ASN A 147 20.04 11.53 -18.94
CA ASN A 147 20.51 10.47 -18.07
C ASN A 147 19.47 9.32 -18.12
N GLU A 148 19.88 8.20 -18.71
CA GLU A 148 19.06 6.99 -18.85
C GLU A 148 19.41 5.91 -17.83
N SER A 149 20.21 6.23 -16.77
CA SER A 149 20.72 5.27 -15.80
C SER A 149 19.63 4.47 -15.06
N ASN A 150 18.44 5.08 -14.89
CA ASN A 150 17.30 4.40 -14.28
C ASN A 150 16.69 3.28 -15.17
N ILE A 151 17.01 3.30 -16.47
CA ILE A 151 16.47 2.38 -17.45
C ILE A 151 17.54 1.38 -17.87
N THR A 152 18.72 1.87 -18.22
CA THR A 152 19.82 1.05 -18.78
C THR A 152 20.80 0.58 -17.71
N GLY A 153 20.83 1.22 -16.53
CA GLY A 153 21.83 1.00 -15.49
C GLY A 153 23.15 1.71 -15.76
N GLU A 154 23.32 2.35 -16.92
CA GLU A 154 24.56 3.06 -17.30
C GLU A 154 24.49 4.53 -16.90
N SER A 155 25.48 5.03 -16.18
CA SER A 155 25.56 6.43 -15.73
C SER A 155 25.98 7.43 -16.80
N ARG A 156 26.23 6.97 -18.03
CA ARG A 156 26.68 7.82 -19.13
C ARG A 156 25.49 8.59 -19.70
N SER A 157 25.65 9.91 -19.86
CA SER A 157 24.64 10.72 -20.53
C SER A 157 24.60 10.45 -22.03
N VAL A 158 23.41 10.50 -22.62
CA VAL A 158 23.17 10.26 -24.05
C VAL A 158 22.53 11.49 -24.65
N VAL A 159 23.08 11.97 -25.77
CA VAL A 159 22.48 13.06 -26.56
C VAL A 159 21.49 12.45 -27.53
N LYS A 160 20.29 13.02 -27.57
CA LYS A 160 19.19 12.66 -28.45
C LYS A 160 18.77 13.88 -29.26
N ASP A 161 18.64 13.67 -30.55
CA ASP A 161 18.28 14.72 -31.52
C ASP A 161 16.89 14.45 -32.13
N SER A 162 16.43 15.36 -32.98
CA SER A 162 15.15 15.23 -33.68
C SER A 162 15.07 13.90 -34.46
N GLY A 163 14.01 13.13 -34.22
CA GLY A 163 13.77 11.80 -34.75
C GLY A 163 14.12 10.67 -33.78
N ASP A 164 14.88 10.94 -32.70
CA ASP A 164 15.25 9.94 -31.73
C ASP A 164 14.11 9.63 -30.75
N SER A 165 14.04 8.36 -30.31
CA SER A 165 13.09 7.91 -29.32
C SER A 165 13.56 8.19 -27.91
N LEU A 166 12.64 8.61 -27.05
CA LEU A 166 12.81 8.84 -25.62
C LEU A 166 11.97 7.83 -24.83
N TYR A 167 12.50 7.44 -23.70
CA TYR A 167 11.84 6.50 -22.78
C TYR A 167 11.49 7.16 -21.47
N SER A 168 10.30 6.87 -20.97
CA SER A 168 9.83 7.31 -19.66
C SER A 168 10.79 6.86 -18.55
N GLY A 169 11.02 7.73 -17.56
CA GLY A 169 11.95 7.47 -16.47
C GLY A 169 13.35 8.07 -16.63
N SER A 170 13.72 8.53 -17.84
CA SER A 170 14.95 9.29 -18.09
C SER A 170 14.87 10.70 -17.51
N PHE A 171 16.03 11.32 -17.24
CA PHE A 171 16.12 12.71 -16.78
C PHE A 171 16.85 13.59 -17.77
N VAL A 172 16.30 14.78 -18.03
CA VAL A 172 16.94 15.80 -18.87
C VAL A 172 18.05 16.50 -18.08
N ILE A 173 19.30 16.30 -18.47
CA ILE A 173 20.46 16.99 -17.89
C ILE A 173 20.55 18.40 -18.46
N SER A 174 20.47 18.53 -19.79
CA SER A 174 20.54 19.81 -20.49
C SER A 174 19.87 19.72 -21.85
N GLY A 175 19.55 20.88 -22.44
CA GLY A 175 18.86 20.99 -23.72
C GLY A 175 17.38 21.34 -23.58
N GLU A 176 16.74 21.52 -24.71
CA GLU A 176 15.31 21.79 -24.85
C GLU A 176 14.79 21.09 -26.11
N ALA A 177 13.64 20.43 -25.98
CA ALA A 177 13.00 19.74 -27.09
C ALA A 177 11.48 19.67 -26.96
N PHE A 178 10.82 19.59 -28.11
CA PHE A 178 9.42 19.20 -28.21
C PHE A 178 9.34 17.72 -28.56
N VAL A 179 8.62 16.99 -27.76
CA VAL A 179 8.53 15.52 -27.82
C VAL A 179 7.09 15.11 -28.06
N LYS A 180 6.87 14.39 -29.15
CA LYS A 180 5.56 13.81 -29.46
C LYS A 180 5.40 12.49 -28.73
N VAL A 181 4.33 12.37 -27.94
CA VAL A 181 4.01 11.17 -27.15
C VAL A 181 3.63 10.01 -28.06
N THR A 182 4.29 8.87 -27.90
CA THR A 182 4.05 7.65 -28.68
C THR A 182 3.44 6.52 -27.87
N ALA A 183 3.64 6.49 -26.53
CA ALA A 183 3.02 5.52 -25.65
C ALA A 183 2.60 6.18 -24.33
N VAL A 184 1.54 5.64 -23.70
CA VAL A 184 0.95 6.14 -22.46
C VAL A 184 0.57 5.00 -21.53
N GLY A 185 0.56 5.25 -20.23
CA GLY A 185 0.14 4.29 -19.21
C GLY A 185 0.97 3.01 -19.23
N LYS A 186 0.30 1.86 -19.36
CA LYS A 186 0.95 0.53 -19.32
C LYS A 186 1.86 0.24 -20.51
N ASP A 187 1.68 0.97 -21.61
CA ASP A 187 2.45 0.78 -22.84
C ASP A 187 3.79 1.52 -22.80
N ASN A 188 4.02 2.39 -21.80
CA ASN A 188 5.32 2.99 -21.55
C ASN A 188 6.38 1.92 -21.27
N TYR A 189 7.57 2.12 -21.79
CA TYR A 189 8.69 1.19 -21.67
C TYR A 189 9.02 0.84 -20.21
N ILE A 190 9.06 1.84 -19.32
CA ILE A 190 9.34 1.59 -17.90
C ILE A 190 8.24 0.78 -17.21
N ASP A 191 6.97 0.95 -17.61
CA ASP A 191 5.86 0.18 -17.07
C ASP A 191 5.87 -1.25 -17.57
N SER A 192 6.26 -1.48 -18.82
CA SER A 192 6.45 -2.81 -19.38
C SER A 192 7.57 -3.57 -18.67
N LEU A 193 8.71 -2.92 -18.40
CA LEU A 193 9.82 -3.49 -17.63
C LEU A 193 9.40 -3.83 -16.19
N GLN A 194 8.69 -2.91 -15.52
CA GLN A 194 8.20 -3.15 -14.15
C GLN A 194 7.16 -4.27 -14.08
N SER A 195 6.32 -4.43 -15.11
CA SER A 195 5.35 -5.52 -15.16
C SER A 195 6.04 -6.88 -15.25
N GLN A 196 7.13 -6.98 -16.00
CA GLN A 196 7.98 -8.17 -16.08
C GLN A 196 8.76 -8.40 -14.78
N ALA A 197 9.22 -7.34 -14.11
CA ALA A 197 9.92 -7.41 -12.82
C ALA A 197 8.98 -7.70 -11.63
N LYS A 198 7.67 -7.47 -11.73
CA LYS A 198 6.68 -7.78 -10.67
C LYS A 198 6.62 -9.25 -10.28
N THR A 199 7.20 -10.15 -11.04
CA THR A 199 7.39 -11.55 -10.67
C THR A 199 8.48 -11.75 -9.61
N LEU A 200 9.33 -10.74 -9.37
CA LEU A 200 10.31 -10.77 -8.30
C LEU A 200 9.61 -10.40 -6.98
N SER A 201 9.71 -11.30 -5.99
CA SER A 201 9.10 -11.14 -4.68
C SER A 201 9.49 -9.79 -4.05
N LYS A 202 8.50 -9.00 -3.66
CA LYS A 202 8.72 -7.76 -2.91
C LYS A 202 9.54 -8.03 -1.66
N PRO A 203 10.60 -7.26 -1.36
CA PRO A 203 11.36 -7.41 -0.13
C PRO A 203 10.45 -7.12 1.07
N ARG A 204 10.17 -8.14 1.87
CA ARG A 204 9.37 -7.99 3.09
C ARG A 204 10.24 -7.47 4.21
N SER A 205 9.73 -6.55 5.01
CA SER A 205 10.42 -6.10 6.23
C SER A 205 10.72 -7.31 7.13
N VAL A 206 11.99 -7.49 7.50
CA VAL A 206 12.44 -8.57 8.39
C VAL A 206 11.71 -8.50 9.73
N ILE A 207 11.52 -7.28 10.27
CA ILE A 207 10.83 -7.05 11.55
C ILE A 207 9.39 -7.55 11.48
N VAL A 208 8.64 -7.17 10.44
CA VAL A 208 7.24 -7.59 10.25
C VAL A 208 7.13 -9.09 10.08
N THR A 209 8.03 -9.69 9.31
CA THR A 209 8.05 -11.14 9.08
C THR A 209 8.35 -11.89 10.38
N THR A 210 9.33 -11.42 11.18
CA THR A 210 9.67 -12.00 12.47
C THR A 210 8.50 -11.89 13.45
N LEU A 211 7.87 -10.73 13.55
CA LEU A 211 6.70 -10.53 14.42
C LEU A 211 5.52 -11.44 14.02
N ARG A 212 5.23 -11.55 12.72
CA ARG A 212 4.20 -12.48 12.24
C ARG A 212 4.53 -13.93 12.58
N SER A 213 5.81 -14.31 12.51
CA SER A 213 6.25 -15.66 12.89
C SER A 213 6.07 -15.92 14.39
N ILE A 214 6.44 -14.97 15.25
CA ILE A 214 6.23 -15.05 16.69
C ILE A 214 4.74 -15.18 17.00
N LEU A 215 3.89 -14.32 16.41
CA LEU A 215 2.45 -14.37 16.59
C LEU A 215 1.85 -15.72 16.14
N LYS A 216 2.36 -16.27 15.04
CA LYS A 216 1.93 -17.58 14.54
C LYS A 216 2.29 -18.70 15.53
N VAL A 217 3.51 -18.67 16.08
CA VAL A 217 3.95 -19.66 17.09
C VAL A 217 3.10 -19.55 18.36
N ILE A 218 2.90 -18.35 18.88
CA ILE A 218 2.03 -18.10 20.04
C ILE A 218 0.62 -18.63 19.77
N GLY A 219 0.06 -18.32 18.59
CA GLY A 219 -1.27 -18.78 18.21
C GLY A 219 -1.41 -20.29 18.15
N ILE A 220 -0.37 -21.00 17.69
CA ILE A 220 -0.35 -22.47 17.68
C ILE A 220 -0.29 -23.03 19.13
N ILE A 221 0.48 -22.38 20.02
CA ILE A 221 0.66 -22.82 21.39
C ILE A 221 -0.58 -22.57 22.25
N ILE A 222 -1.34 -21.51 22.00
CA ILE A 222 -2.55 -21.17 22.78
C ILE A 222 -3.57 -22.31 22.77
N ILE A 223 -3.76 -23.00 21.63
CA ILE A 223 -4.77 -24.06 21.49
C ILE A 223 -4.46 -25.27 22.42
N PRO A 224 -3.28 -25.91 22.37
CA PRO A 224 -3.00 -27.03 23.25
C PRO A 224 -2.96 -26.64 24.73
N LEU A 225 -2.48 -25.43 25.05
CA LEU A 225 -2.51 -24.97 26.46
C LEU A 225 -3.93 -24.72 26.95
N GLY A 226 -4.81 -24.16 26.10
CA GLY A 226 -6.22 -24.03 26.41
C GLY A 226 -6.88 -25.41 26.68
N LEU A 227 -6.65 -26.38 25.79
CA LEU A 227 -7.16 -27.72 25.96
C LEU A 227 -6.61 -28.39 27.22
N MET A 228 -5.32 -28.21 27.51
CA MET A 228 -4.71 -28.71 28.75
C MET A 228 -5.38 -28.10 29.99
N THR A 229 -5.65 -26.78 29.97
CA THR A 229 -6.40 -26.11 31.04
C THR A 229 -7.80 -26.69 31.19
N PHE A 230 -8.50 -26.94 30.09
CA PHE A 230 -9.81 -27.55 30.07
C PHE A 230 -9.79 -28.94 30.74
N PHE A 231 -8.88 -29.82 30.28
CA PHE A 231 -8.79 -31.19 30.83
C PHE A 231 -8.37 -31.22 32.30
N ASN A 232 -7.41 -30.35 32.70
CA ASN A 232 -6.99 -30.28 34.10
C ASN A 232 -8.18 -29.90 35.01
N VAL A 233 -8.90 -28.82 34.65
CA VAL A 233 -10.06 -28.38 35.44
C VAL A 233 -11.17 -29.43 35.43
N TYR A 234 -11.41 -30.07 34.27
CA TYR A 234 -12.42 -31.12 34.17
C TYR A 234 -12.11 -32.35 34.99
N GLN A 235 -10.82 -32.75 35.11
CA GLN A 235 -10.38 -33.88 35.95
C GLN A 235 -10.31 -33.50 37.41
N GLU A 236 -9.82 -32.30 37.76
CA GLU A 236 -9.65 -31.85 39.14
C GLU A 236 -10.99 -31.69 39.85
N SER A 237 -12.02 -31.29 39.14
CA SER A 237 -13.37 -31.13 39.67
C SER A 237 -14.10 -32.47 39.97
N THR A 238 -13.49 -33.60 39.68
CA THR A 238 -13.97 -34.93 40.19
C THR A 238 -13.50 -35.22 41.61
N HIS A 239 -12.67 -34.39 42.24
CA HIS A 239 -12.18 -34.49 43.59
C HIS A 239 -12.75 -33.39 44.51
N ASP A 240 -13.20 -33.72 45.71
CA ASP A 240 -14.03 -33.07 46.71
C ASP A 240 -13.59 -31.70 47.30
N TYR A 241 -12.88 -30.83 46.58
CA TYR A 241 -12.35 -29.58 47.14
C TYR A 241 -12.66 -28.31 46.32
N LEU A 242 -13.87 -28.18 45.81
CA LEU A 242 -14.28 -26.90 45.22
C LEU A 242 -14.93 -26.00 46.28
N PRO A 243 -14.58 -24.69 46.34
CA PRO A 243 -15.31 -23.73 47.16
C PRO A 243 -16.80 -23.68 46.78
N ASP A 244 -17.68 -23.54 47.79
CA ASP A 244 -19.14 -23.60 47.61
C ASP A 244 -19.70 -22.71 46.50
N PHE A 245 -19.09 -21.54 46.25
CA PHE A 245 -19.52 -20.61 45.20
C PHE A 245 -19.23 -21.10 43.77
N ILE A 246 -18.47 -22.17 43.60
CA ILE A 246 -18.13 -22.80 42.31
C ILE A 246 -18.89 -24.12 42.13
N ALA A 247 -19.35 -24.74 43.21
CA ALA A 247 -20.00 -26.02 43.21
C ALA A 247 -21.35 -26.05 42.44
N ASP A 248 -21.97 -24.90 42.25
CA ASP A 248 -23.25 -24.76 41.53
C ASP A 248 -23.11 -24.84 39.99
N TYR A 249 -21.89 -24.83 39.45
CA TYR A 249 -21.70 -24.88 37.98
C TYR A 249 -21.43 -26.32 37.52
N PRO A 250 -22.09 -26.77 36.43
CA PRO A 250 -21.71 -28.01 35.78
C PRO A 250 -20.21 -28.01 35.44
N MET A 251 -19.53 -29.09 35.71
CA MET A 251 -18.07 -29.26 35.53
C MET A 251 -17.57 -28.80 34.15
N PHE A 252 -18.34 -29.10 33.13
CA PHE A 252 -18.05 -28.68 31.76
C PHE A 252 -18.02 -27.15 31.62
N GLU A 253 -19.00 -26.47 32.23
CA GLU A 253 -19.05 -25.00 32.15
C GLU A 253 -17.85 -24.35 32.85
N LEU A 254 -17.48 -24.85 34.02
CA LEU A 254 -16.30 -24.35 34.74
C LEU A 254 -15.03 -24.55 33.93
N ALA A 255 -14.83 -25.75 33.35
CA ALA A 255 -13.68 -26.06 32.52
C ALA A 255 -13.61 -25.12 31.28
N VAL A 256 -14.73 -24.87 30.59
CA VAL A 256 -14.78 -23.95 29.46
C VAL A 256 -14.48 -22.50 29.88
N ARG A 257 -15.01 -22.02 31.01
CA ARG A 257 -14.73 -20.68 31.55
C ARG A 257 -13.24 -20.47 31.83
N LYS A 258 -12.62 -21.41 32.53
CA LYS A 258 -11.19 -21.38 32.86
C LYS A 258 -10.31 -21.48 31.62
N MET A 259 -10.65 -22.37 30.68
CA MET A 259 -10.00 -22.45 29.37
C MET A 259 -10.07 -21.12 28.64
N ALA A 260 -11.27 -20.56 28.50
CA ALA A 260 -11.45 -19.30 27.78
C ALA A 260 -10.64 -18.16 28.43
N GLY A 261 -10.68 -18.03 29.78
CA GLY A 261 -9.91 -17.03 30.50
C GLY A 261 -8.41 -17.17 30.29
N SER A 262 -7.86 -18.38 30.35
CA SER A 262 -6.44 -18.62 30.11
C SER A 262 -6.03 -18.33 28.67
N MET A 263 -6.82 -18.74 27.68
CA MET A 263 -6.54 -18.48 26.27
C MET A 263 -6.59 -16.98 25.95
N VAL A 264 -7.60 -16.24 26.46
CA VAL A 264 -7.71 -14.78 26.27
C VAL A 264 -6.50 -14.06 26.84
N ALA A 265 -6.02 -14.46 28.03
CA ALA A 265 -4.87 -13.86 28.69
C ALA A 265 -3.56 -14.04 27.90
N MET A 266 -3.45 -15.12 27.08
CA MET A 266 -2.28 -15.40 26.25
C MET A 266 -2.28 -14.64 24.91
N VAL A 267 -3.40 -14.01 24.52
CA VAL A 267 -3.47 -13.26 23.24
C VAL A 267 -2.73 -11.93 23.35
N PRO A 268 -1.64 -11.72 22.60
CA PRO A 268 -0.84 -10.49 22.66
C PRO A 268 -1.48 -9.36 21.84
N SER A 269 -2.69 -8.94 22.19
CA SER A 269 -3.49 -7.98 21.43
C SER A 269 -2.78 -6.62 21.24
N GLY A 270 -1.96 -6.19 22.21
CA GLY A 270 -1.21 -4.94 22.14
C GLY A 270 0.00 -4.96 21.18
N LEU A 271 0.57 -6.13 20.89
CA LEU A 271 1.80 -6.24 20.08
C LEU A 271 1.57 -5.85 18.62
N VAL A 272 0.47 -6.30 18.03
CA VAL A 272 0.10 -5.97 16.63
C VAL A 272 -0.19 -4.48 16.52
N LEU A 273 -0.97 -3.94 17.45
CA LEU A 273 -1.34 -2.52 17.49
C LEU A 273 -0.11 -1.63 17.61
N LEU A 274 0.81 -1.95 18.54
CA LEU A 274 2.04 -1.18 18.76
C LEU A 274 2.94 -1.18 17.52
N THR A 275 3.03 -2.31 16.82
CA THR A 275 3.86 -2.45 15.64
C THR A 275 3.33 -1.58 14.49
N THR A 276 2.04 -1.68 14.19
CA THR A 276 1.42 -0.86 13.14
C THR A 276 1.50 0.62 13.44
N MET A 277 1.33 1.04 14.71
CA MET A 277 1.52 2.43 15.13
C MET A 277 2.96 2.91 14.91
N THR A 278 3.94 2.12 15.30
CA THR A 278 5.35 2.50 15.19
C THR A 278 5.74 2.69 13.72
N PHE A 279 5.29 1.81 12.83
CA PHE A 279 5.51 1.96 11.39
C PHE A 279 4.81 3.20 10.84
N ALA A 280 3.54 3.44 11.17
CA ALA A 280 2.80 4.61 10.71
C ALA A 280 3.48 5.92 11.15
N VAL A 281 3.92 6.01 12.40
CA VAL A 281 4.66 7.17 12.92
C VAL A 281 6.00 7.35 12.19
N SER A 282 6.74 6.26 11.95
CA SER A 282 8.03 6.30 11.24
C SER A 282 7.85 6.81 9.81
N VAL A 283 6.83 6.34 9.08
CA VAL A 283 6.51 6.82 7.73
C VAL A 283 6.14 8.30 7.74
N ILE A 284 5.31 8.75 8.68
CA ILE A 284 4.95 10.15 8.81
C ILE A 284 6.19 11.02 9.10
N LYS A 285 7.12 10.53 9.92
CA LYS A 285 8.37 11.23 10.22
C LYS A 285 9.28 11.34 8.99
N LEU A 286 9.45 10.26 8.22
CA LEU A 286 10.21 10.25 6.97
C LEU A 286 9.58 11.16 5.91
N ALA A 287 8.27 11.11 5.77
CA ALA A 287 7.51 11.95 4.86
C ALA A 287 7.67 13.46 5.18
N LYS A 288 7.69 13.85 6.46
CA LYS A 288 7.99 15.23 6.86
C LYS A 288 9.41 15.69 6.46
N GLN A 289 10.34 14.76 6.32
CA GLN A 289 11.70 15.02 5.84
C GLN A 289 11.81 14.98 4.31
N LYS A 290 10.67 15.02 3.57
CA LYS A 290 10.59 14.94 2.10
C LYS A 290 11.19 13.66 1.51
N THR A 291 11.28 12.60 2.30
CA THR A 291 11.71 11.27 1.84
C THR A 291 10.49 10.48 1.41
N LEU A 292 10.44 10.08 0.14
CA LEU A 292 9.33 9.29 -0.39
C LEU A 292 9.43 7.86 0.12
N VAL A 293 8.43 7.40 0.84
CA VAL A 293 8.29 6.00 1.27
C VAL A 293 7.28 5.33 0.35
N GLN A 294 7.76 4.48 -0.55
CA GLN A 294 6.90 3.81 -1.54
C GLN A 294 6.11 2.64 -0.96
N GLU A 295 6.61 2.01 0.10
CA GLU A 295 5.94 0.86 0.73
C GLU A 295 6.00 0.96 2.26
N LEU A 296 4.90 0.59 2.91
CA LEU A 296 4.77 0.60 4.37
C LEU A 296 5.27 -0.68 5.04
N TYR A 297 5.32 -1.81 4.27
CA TYR A 297 5.68 -3.13 4.81
C TYR A 297 6.44 -3.97 3.78
#